data_203956f15b1b05a388ab07b8acc1a744
#
_entry.id   203956f15b1b05a388ab07b8acc1a744
#
_cell.length_a   1.000
_cell.length_b   1.000
_cell.length_c   1.000
_cell.angle_alpha   90.00
_cell.angle_beta   90.00
_cell.angle_gamma   90.00
#
_symmetry.space_group_name_H-M   'P 1'
#
loop_
_entity.id
_entity.type
_entity.pdbx_description
1 polymer ?
#
loop_
_entity_poly.entity_id
_entity_poly.type
_entity_poly.pdbx_seq_one_letter_code
_entity_poly.pdbx_strand_id
1 'polypeptide(L)'
;KASIHGFSSEKFVENCSNKNNLLVICLTGHGKLIGGFSPLKWSMGNVEKNIYHNDYEMKSFVFSLTLNRKFPLVKSEFAIMCSRNMGPVFGGGSDFEIVDNADNTLNNYGNIGDSYHDGNDISEKEFYGDEKYLVKDYEVYQVML
;
A
#
# COMPACT_ATOMS: atom_id res chain seq x y z
N LYS A 1 -9.98 10.70 -0.58
CA LYS A 1 -8.88 11.39 0.07
C LYS A 1 -9.03 11.27 1.58
N ALA A 2 -8.02 10.74 2.26
CA ALA A 2 -8.11 10.44 3.69
C ALA A 2 -8.32 11.68 4.56
N SER A 3 -7.69 12.79 4.22
CA SER A 3 -7.88 14.06 4.97
C SER A 3 -9.32 14.57 4.92
N ILE A 4 -10.14 14.07 4.00
CA ILE A 4 -11.55 14.43 3.86
C ILE A 4 -12.46 13.31 4.39
N HIS A 5 -12.15 12.05 4.05
CA HIS A 5 -13.01 10.90 4.31
C HIS A 5 -12.62 10.10 5.55
N GLY A 6 -11.45 10.37 6.14
CA GLY A 6 -10.95 9.70 7.33
C GLY A 6 -9.81 8.72 7.05
N PHE A 7 -9.01 8.48 8.09
CA PHE A 7 -7.82 7.63 8.04
C PHE A 7 -8.04 6.23 8.62
N SER A 8 -9.25 5.90 9.06
CA SER A 8 -9.51 4.59 9.63
C SER A 8 -9.48 3.49 8.57
N SER A 9 -9.06 2.30 8.97
CA SER A 9 -9.13 1.11 8.12
C SER A 9 -10.58 0.81 7.70
N GLU A 10 -11.54 1.10 8.57
CA GLU A 10 -12.96 0.97 8.27
C GLU A 10 -13.37 1.80 7.04
N LYS A 11 -12.88 3.03 6.92
CA LYS A 11 -13.16 3.90 5.77
C LYS A 11 -12.55 3.36 4.48
N PHE A 12 -11.34 2.83 4.55
CA PHE A 12 -10.73 2.15 3.40
C PHE A 12 -11.56 0.93 2.97
N VAL A 13 -11.90 0.06 3.91
CA VAL A 13 -12.72 -1.13 3.65
C VAL A 13 -14.08 -0.75 3.06
N GLU A 14 -14.76 0.21 3.67
CA GLU A 14 -16.07 0.70 3.23
C GLU A 14 -16.05 1.21 1.79
N ASN A 15 -15.03 1.96 1.41
CA ASN A 15 -14.95 2.61 0.11
C ASN A 15 -14.31 1.75 -0.98
N CYS A 16 -13.46 0.78 -0.62
CA CYS A 16 -12.63 0.05 -1.57
C CYS A 16 -12.96 -1.45 -1.67
N SER A 17 -13.77 -1.98 -0.76
CA SER A 17 -14.12 -3.41 -0.76
C SER A 17 -14.77 -3.81 -2.08
N ASN A 18 -14.31 -4.94 -2.64
CA ASN A 18 -14.74 -5.50 -3.92
C ASN A 18 -14.45 -4.63 -5.15
N LYS A 19 -13.60 -3.63 -5.04
CA LYS A 19 -13.12 -2.84 -6.17
C LYS A 19 -11.75 -3.32 -6.62
N ASN A 20 -11.53 -3.29 -7.92
CA ASN A 20 -10.27 -3.67 -8.55
C ASN A 20 -9.59 -2.48 -9.22
N ASN A 21 -8.38 -2.68 -9.72
CA ASN A 21 -7.61 -1.64 -10.40
C ASN A 21 -7.41 -0.39 -9.53
N LEU A 22 -7.04 -0.59 -8.26
CA LEU A 22 -6.87 0.52 -7.33
C LEU A 22 -5.43 1.03 -7.34
N LEU A 23 -5.31 2.35 -7.48
CA LEU A 23 -4.08 3.11 -7.35
C LEU A 23 -4.12 3.87 -6.03
N VAL A 24 -3.13 3.63 -5.18
CA VAL A 24 -2.98 4.33 -3.89
C VAL A 24 -1.82 5.31 -4.02
N ILE A 25 -2.04 6.57 -3.66
CA ILE A 25 -0.99 7.59 -3.60
C ILE A 25 -0.96 8.12 -2.16
N CYS A 26 0.23 8.09 -1.56
CA CYS A 26 0.43 8.42 -0.15
C CYS A 26 1.52 9.49 0.00
N LEU A 27 1.22 10.51 0.80
CA LEU A 27 2.19 11.49 1.27
C LEU A 27 2.56 11.15 2.71
N THR A 28 3.82 10.80 2.95
CA THR A 28 4.30 10.51 4.30
C THR A 28 4.56 11.80 5.09
N GLY A 29 4.65 11.69 6.41
CA GLY A 29 5.00 12.81 7.28
C GLY A 29 6.38 13.39 7.00
N HIS A 30 7.25 12.64 6.33
CA HIS A 30 8.59 13.08 5.90
C HIS A 30 8.61 13.67 4.48
N GLY A 31 7.44 13.89 3.88
CA GLY A 31 7.32 14.51 2.56
C GLY A 31 7.60 13.57 1.38
N LYS A 32 7.68 12.27 1.60
CA LYS A 32 7.84 11.28 0.53
C LYS A 32 6.50 10.98 -0.10
N LEU A 33 6.44 11.01 -1.42
CA LEU A 33 5.26 10.69 -2.21
C LEU A 33 5.46 9.31 -2.81
N ILE A 34 4.74 8.32 -2.25
CA ILE A 34 4.86 6.90 -2.57
C ILE A 34 3.48 6.31 -2.84
N GLY A 35 3.45 5.09 -3.34
CA GLY A 35 2.18 4.43 -3.57
C GLY A 35 2.30 3.04 -4.13
N GLY A 36 1.15 2.51 -4.55
CA GLY A 36 1.07 1.20 -5.16
C GLY A 36 -0.14 1.07 -6.06
N PHE A 37 -0.05 0.17 -7.01
CA PHE A 37 -1.13 -0.20 -7.91
C PHE A 37 -1.27 -1.72 -7.95
N SER A 38 -2.51 -2.19 -7.96
CA SER A 38 -2.81 -3.59 -8.25
C SER A 38 -4.09 -3.71 -9.07
N PRO A 39 -4.11 -4.60 -10.09
CA PRO A 39 -5.33 -4.89 -10.81
C PRO A 39 -6.29 -5.77 -10.01
N LEU A 40 -5.83 -6.36 -8.91
CA LEU A 40 -6.60 -7.31 -8.12
C LEU A 40 -7.78 -6.65 -7.41
N LYS A 41 -8.81 -7.45 -7.16
CA LYS A 41 -9.95 -7.04 -6.36
C LYS A 41 -9.57 -7.08 -4.87
N TRP A 42 -9.88 -6.01 -4.15
CA TRP A 42 -9.71 -5.93 -2.70
C TRP A 42 -10.88 -6.62 -2.01
N SER A 43 -10.78 -7.94 -1.86
CA SER A 43 -11.83 -8.77 -1.25
C SER A 43 -11.56 -8.92 0.23
N MET A 44 -12.24 -8.13 1.05
CA MET A 44 -12.02 -8.12 2.50
C MET A 44 -12.62 -9.33 3.22
N GLY A 45 -13.54 -10.03 2.58
CA GLY A 45 -14.13 -11.25 3.11
C GLY A 45 -14.79 -11.10 4.47
N ASN A 46 -15.00 -12.21 5.13
CA ASN A 46 -15.59 -12.31 6.47
C ASN A 46 -14.52 -12.26 7.55
N VAL A 47 -13.85 -11.13 7.84
CA VAL A 47 -12.54 -11.40 8.22
C VAL A 47 -12.00 -10.91 9.54
N GLU A 48 -11.74 -11.86 10.34
CA GLU A 48 -10.73 -11.89 11.40
C GLU A 48 -9.35 -12.32 10.87
N LYS A 49 -9.20 -12.61 9.56
CA LYS A 49 -7.97 -13.13 8.96
C LYS A 49 -7.44 -12.19 7.88
N ASN A 50 -6.13 -11.99 7.89
CA ASN A 50 -5.41 -11.34 6.81
C ASN A 50 -5.28 -12.34 5.64
N ILE A 51 -5.63 -11.91 4.43
CA ILE A 51 -5.59 -12.76 3.24
C ILE A 51 -4.69 -12.12 2.19
N TYR A 52 -3.65 -12.85 1.80
CA TYR A 52 -2.81 -12.48 0.67
C TYR A 52 -3.45 -12.91 -0.64
N HIS A 53 -3.38 -12.05 -1.65
CA HIS A 53 -3.88 -12.33 -2.98
C HIS A 53 -2.72 -12.42 -3.97
N ASN A 54 -2.80 -13.41 -4.86
CA ASN A 54 -1.79 -13.67 -5.87
C ASN A 54 -2.11 -12.91 -7.15
N ASP A 55 -1.12 -12.18 -7.67
CA ASP A 55 -1.18 -11.56 -8.98
C ASP A 55 -0.32 -12.37 -9.95
N TYR A 56 -0.90 -13.40 -10.55
CA TYR A 56 -0.21 -14.30 -11.46
C TYR A 56 0.37 -13.61 -12.68
N GLU A 57 -0.21 -12.49 -13.10
CA GLU A 57 0.26 -11.74 -14.27
C GLU A 57 1.36 -10.72 -13.91
N MET A 58 1.70 -10.59 -12.64
CA MET A 58 2.77 -9.72 -12.15
C MET A 58 2.61 -8.24 -12.59
N LYS A 59 1.37 -7.75 -12.59
CA LYS A 59 1.06 -6.37 -13.02
C LYS A 59 1.04 -5.36 -11.89
N SER A 60 0.97 -5.83 -10.65
CA SER A 60 1.05 -4.97 -9.47
C SER A 60 2.43 -4.35 -9.33
N PHE A 61 2.49 -3.14 -8.81
CA PHE A 61 3.76 -2.47 -8.52
C PHE A 61 3.60 -1.47 -7.38
N VAL A 62 4.69 -1.19 -6.68
CA VAL A 62 4.80 -0.03 -5.80
C VAL A 62 5.75 0.98 -6.43
N PHE A 63 5.67 2.24 -6.00
CA PHE A 63 6.45 3.30 -6.62
C PHE A 63 6.79 4.41 -5.63
N SER A 64 7.85 5.15 -5.96
CA SER A 64 8.16 6.42 -5.32
C SER A 64 8.16 7.51 -6.39
N LEU A 65 7.24 8.46 -6.29
CA LEU A 65 7.25 9.64 -7.15
C LEU A 65 8.39 10.58 -6.76
N THR A 66 8.71 10.64 -5.47
CA THR A 66 9.85 11.44 -4.98
C THR A 66 11.17 11.00 -5.60
N LEU A 67 11.39 9.69 -5.72
CA LEU A 67 12.61 9.13 -6.31
C LEU A 67 12.49 8.84 -7.79
N ASN A 68 11.31 8.97 -8.37
CA ASN A 68 11.00 8.59 -9.74
C ASN A 68 11.39 7.14 -10.05
N ARG A 69 10.99 6.22 -9.16
CA ARG A 69 11.30 4.79 -9.27
C ARG A 69 10.03 3.95 -9.15
N LYS A 70 9.98 2.89 -9.93
CA LYS A 70 8.93 1.87 -9.92
C LYS A 70 9.53 0.54 -9.49
N PHE A 71 8.87 -0.15 -8.58
CA PHE A 71 9.28 -1.44 -8.04
C PHE A 71 8.25 -2.50 -8.47
N PRO A 72 8.57 -3.30 -9.49
CA PRO A 72 7.65 -4.33 -9.95
C PRO A 72 7.53 -5.46 -8.93
N LEU A 73 6.41 -6.18 -9.00
CA LEU A 73 6.17 -7.37 -8.17
C LEU A 73 7.15 -8.47 -8.54
N VAL A 74 7.80 -9.07 -7.53
CA VAL A 74 8.73 -10.20 -7.72
C VAL A 74 8.26 -11.47 -6.99
N LYS A 75 7.32 -11.36 -6.06
CA LYS A 75 6.68 -12.49 -5.36
C LYS A 75 5.18 -12.44 -5.63
N SER A 76 4.72 -13.15 -6.64
CA SER A 76 3.34 -13.08 -7.13
C SER A 76 2.30 -13.38 -6.06
N GLU A 77 2.58 -14.30 -5.15
CA GLU A 77 1.68 -14.74 -4.08
C GLU A 77 1.41 -13.66 -3.01
N PHE A 78 2.23 -12.62 -2.96
CA PHE A 78 2.13 -11.55 -1.96
C PHE A 78 1.87 -10.18 -2.59
N ALA A 79 1.07 -10.12 -3.65
CA ALA A 79 0.82 -8.86 -4.32
C ALA A 79 0.12 -7.85 -3.41
N ILE A 80 -0.99 -8.24 -2.80
CA ILE A 80 -1.72 -7.42 -1.82
C ILE A 80 -2.17 -8.28 -0.65
N MET A 81 -2.38 -7.63 0.49
CA MET A 81 -3.03 -8.25 1.63
C MET A 81 -4.32 -7.51 1.94
N CYS A 82 -5.41 -8.26 2.06
CA CYS A 82 -6.71 -7.71 2.44
C CYS A 82 -6.99 -8.01 3.91
N SER A 83 -7.33 -6.97 4.66
CA SER A 83 -7.65 -7.06 6.08
C SER A 83 -8.67 -6.00 6.45
N ARG A 84 -9.60 -6.34 7.36
CA ARG A 84 -10.56 -5.37 7.89
C ARG A 84 -9.93 -4.39 8.89
N ASN A 85 -8.75 -4.73 9.40
CA ASN A 85 -8.07 -3.95 10.42
C ASN A 85 -6.94 -3.08 9.85
N MET A 86 -6.75 -3.10 8.55
CA MET A 86 -5.69 -2.37 7.86
C MET A 86 -6.27 -1.57 6.70
N GLY A 87 -5.60 -0.51 6.34
CA GLY A 87 -5.77 0.11 5.03
C GLY A 87 -5.10 -0.72 3.95
N PRO A 88 -4.68 -0.11 2.84
CA PRO A 88 -4.04 -0.85 1.76
C PRO A 88 -2.68 -1.40 2.19
N VAL A 89 -2.40 -2.67 1.83
CA VAL A 89 -1.12 -3.34 2.08
C VAL A 89 -0.65 -4.00 0.79
N PHE A 90 0.57 -3.70 0.39
CA PHE A 90 1.26 -4.27 -0.76
C PHE A 90 2.49 -5.03 -0.26
N GLY A 91 2.58 -6.33 -0.60
CA GLY A 91 3.75 -7.14 -0.28
C GLY A 91 3.64 -7.96 1.00
N GLY A 92 4.32 -9.12 1.01
CA GLY A 92 4.35 -10.02 2.16
C GLY A 92 5.14 -9.46 3.34
N GLY A 93 6.14 -8.61 3.06
CA GLY A 93 6.89 -7.86 4.07
C GLY A 93 6.32 -6.48 4.35
N SER A 94 5.08 -6.20 3.88
CA SER A 94 4.49 -4.86 3.92
C SER A 94 5.39 -3.84 3.22
N ASP A 95 5.76 -4.15 1.99
CA ASP A 95 6.61 -3.26 1.18
C ASP A 95 6.06 -1.83 1.17
N PHE A 96 4.74 -1.72 1.12
CA PHE A 96 4.02 -0.47 1.32
C PHE A 96 2.71 -0.77 2.06
N GLU A 97 2.47 -0.09 3.17
CA GLU A 97 1.24 -0.25 3.94
C GLU A 97 0.74 1.07 4.49
N ILE A 98 -0.56 1.15 4.70
CA ILE A 98 -1.21 2.22 5.46
C ILE A 98 -2.03 1.54 6.56
N VAL A 99 -1.60 1.70 7.81
CA VAL A 99 -2.28 1.11 8.97
C VAL A 99 -3.51 1.90 9.37
N ASP A 100 -4.30 1.34 10.27
CA ASP A 100 -5.44 2.05 10.86
C ASP A 100 -4.99 3.33 11.55
N ASN A 101 -5.70 4.45 11.29
CA ASN A 101 -5.39 5.78 11.83
C ASN A 101 -3.92 6.19 11.58
N ALA A 102 -3.45 6.00 10.37
CA ALA A 102 -2.05 6.19 9.97
C ALA A 102 -1.54 7.63 10.16
N ASP A 103 -2.41 8.61 10.30
CA ASP A 103 -2.06 10.01 10.59
C ASP A 103 -1.69 10.24 12.06
N ASN A 104 -2.06 9.34 12.95
CA ASN A 104 -1.88 9.46 14.39
C ASN A 104 -0.93 8.42 15.00
N THR A 105 -0.30 7.58 14.19
CA THR A 105 0.56 6.52 14.71
C THR A 105 1.82 6.35 13.86
N LEU A 106 2.93 6.05 14.52
CA LEU A 106 4.19 5.65 13.87
C LEU A 106 4.27 4.14 13.59
N ASN A 107 3.14 3.43 13.64
CA ASN A 107 3.10 1.99 13.38
C ASN A 107 3.14 1.63 11.88
N ASN A 108 3.15 2.63 10.98
CA ASN A 108 3.49 2.37 9.59
C ASN A 108 4.99 2.09 9.50
N TYR A 109 5.31 0.89 9.13
CA TYR A 109 6.66 0.48 8.79
C TYR A 109 6.55 -0.51 7.64
N GLY A 110 7.65 -0.74 6.96
CA GLY A 110 7.61 -1.63 5.83
C GLY A 110 8.99 -2.13 5.48
N ASN A 111 9.01 -3.06 4.58
CA ASN A 111 10.21 -3.72 4.12
C ASN A 111 10.26 -3.63 2.59
N ILE A 112 10.49 -2.41 2.09
CA ILE A 112 10.60 -2.19 0.65
C ILE A 112 11.71 -3.08 0.06
N GLY A 113 11.40 -3.75 -1.04
CA GLY A 113 12.33 -4.67 -1.68
C GLY A 113 12.09 -6.14 -1.33
N ASP A 114 11.11 -6.46 -0.47
CA ASP A 114 10.76 -7.85 -0.16
C ASP A 114 9.96 -8.52 -1.29
N SER A 115 8.74 -8.03 -1.54
CA SER A 115 7.87 -8.57 -2.60
C SER A 115 7.88 -7.72 -3.87
N TYR A 116 8.36 -6.49 -3.77
CA TYR A 116 8.46 -5.52 -4.86
C TYR A 116 9.90 -5.01 -4.93
N HIS A 117 10.54 -5.23 -6.06
CA HIS A 117 11.97 -4.92 -6.22
C HIS A 117 12.30 -4.58 -7.67
N ASP A 118 13.15 -3.58 -7.89
CA ASP A 118 13.57 -3.16 -9.24
C ASP A 118 14.97 -3.61 -9.63
N GLY A 119 15.60 -4.46 -8.78
CA GLY A 119 16.97 -4.94 -9.00
C GLY A 119 18.03 -4.10 -8.31
N ASN A 120 17.66 -2.95 -7.71
CA ASN A 120 18.58 -2.08 -7.01
C ASN A 120 18.17 -1.92 -5.54
N ASP A 121 19.14 -1.90 -4.64
CA ASP A 121 18.86 -1.71 -3.22
C ASP A 121 18.27 -0.33 -2.94
N ILE A 122 17.40 -0.29 -1.94
CA ILE A 122 16.81 0.94 -1.43
C ILE A 122 16.60 0.79 0.08
N SER A 123 16.87 1.85 0.83
CA SER A 123 16.62 1.88 2.27
C SER A 123 15.20 2.34 2.57
N GLU A 124 14.69 1.96 3.75
CA GLU A 124 13.42 2.45 4.26
C GLU A 124 13.43 3.98 4.36
N LYS A 125 14.53 4.56 4.77
CA LYS A 125 14.68 6.01 4.88
C LYS A 125 14.54 6.73 3.54
N GLU A 126 15.09 6.15 2.47
CA GLU A 126 14.94 6.70 1.13
C GLU A 126 13.51 6.60 0.63
N PHE A 127 12.83 5.48 0.88
CA PHE A 127 11.48 5.23 0.37
C PHE A 127 10.41 5.94 1.22
N TYR A 128 10.37 5.65 2.53
CA TYR A 128 9.33 6.18 3.42
C TYR A 128 9.68 7.52 4.06
N GLY A 129 10.96 7.83 4.18
CA GLY A 129 11.48 8.97 4.92
C GLY A 129 12.10 8.60 6.25
N ASP A 130 11.71 7.50 6.85
CA ASP A 130 12.29 6.87 8.03
C ASP A 130 11.80 5.41 8.11
N GLU A 131 12.33 4.62 9.05
CA GLU A 131 11.89 3.25 9.30
C GLU A 131 10.41 3.18 9.69
N LYS A 132 9.97 4.15 10.48
CA LYS A 132 8.58 4.34 10.87
C LYS A 132 8.09 5.69 10.37
N TYR A 133 6.85 5.76 9.94
CA TYR A 133 6.34 7.00 9.36
C TYR A 133 4.88 7.24 9.68
N LEU A 134 4.51 8.51 9.78
CA LEU A 134 3.13 8.96 9.76
C LEU A 134 2.69 9.12 8.31
N VAL A 135 1.41 8.97 8.06
CA VAL A 135 0.80 9.31 6.78
C VAL A 135 0.11 10.67 6.92
N LYS A 136 0.58 11.64 6.16
CA LYS A 136 -0.01 12.97 6.15
C LYS A 136 -1.33 12.98 5.40
N ASP A 137 -1.39 12.29 4.28
CA ASP A 137 -2.61 12.10 3.50
C ASP A 137 -2.43 10.93 2.52
N TYR A 138 -3.55 10.33 2.09
CA TYR A 138 -3.51 9.41 0.98
C TYR A 138 -4.80 9.47 0.18
N GLU A 139 -4.71 9.06 -1.08
CA GLU A 139 -5.82 8.99 -2.01
C GLU A 139 -5.85 7.62 -2.67
N VAL A 140 -7.05 7.13 -2.93
CA VAL A 140 -7.25 5.88 -3.66
C VAL A 140 -8.10 6.20 -4.90
N TYR A 141 -7.63 5.75 -6.05
CA TYR A 141 -8.30 5.90 -7.33
C TYR A 141 -8.59 4.54 -7.93
N GLN A 142 -9.77 4.38 -8.48
CA GLN A 142 -10.04 3.24 -9.34
C GLN A 142 -9.66 3.63 -10.77
N VAL A 143 -8.72 2.90 -11.35
CA VAL A 143 -8.22 3.18 -12.70
C VAL A 143 -9.08 2.46 -13.73
N MET A 144 -9.49 3.20 -14.75
CA MET A 144 -10.23 2.65 -15.89
C MET A 144 -9.23 2.16 -16.93
N LEU A 145 -9.16 0.85 -17.09
CA LEU A 145 -8.25 0.21 -18.04
C LEU A 145 -8.99 -0.30 -19.29
#